data_e784081da6184349be63cdbf2b20d3ff
#
_entry.id   e784081da6184349be63cdbf2b20d3ff
#
_cell.length_a   1.000
_cell.length_b   1.000
_cell.length_c   1.000
_cell.angle_alpha   90.00
_cell.angle_beta   90.00
_cell.angle_gamma   90.00
#
_symmetry.space_group_name_H-M   'P 1'
#
loop_
_entity.id
_entity.type
_entity.pdbx_description
1 polymer ?
#
loop_
_entity_poly.entity_id
_entity_poly.type
_entity_poly.pdbx_seq_one_letter_code
_entity_poly.pdbx_strand_id
1 'polypeptide(L)'
;VSVVYSRGSEVKTTEIMTDSLGRLGIAIAPLSDSYAIVTEHYGFWESFPKGIELGVDKLKSYVSSMKYVFTKEGAQSLGGFGAIGSIFPATWDWEAFWSMTAFLSVILAFMNILPIPALDGGHVLFLLYEVITSRKPNDKFMEYAQMGGMLFLFALLIYANGNDIFRFFFK
;
A
#
# COMPACT_ATOMS: atom_id res chain seq x y z
N VAL A 1 -34.81 1.20 5.68
CA VAL A 1 -34.02 0.05 6.17
C VAL A 1 -34.04 0.08 7.68
N SER A 2 -34.32 -1.07 8.29
CA SER A 2 -34.28 -1.22 9.76
C SER A 2 -32.84 -1.48 10.18
N VAL A 3 -32.30 -0.65 11.07
CA VAL A 3 -30.93 -0.78 11.60
C VAL A 3 -31.02 -1.06 13.09
N VAL A 4 -30.38 -2.16 13.50
CA VAL A 4 -30.23 -2.54 14.90
C VAL A 4 -28.84 -2.10 15.36
N TYR A 5 -28.77 -1.28 16.41
CA TYR A 5 -27.50 -0.81 16.96
C TYR A 5 -27.47 -0.98 18.47
N SER A 6 -26.26 -1.14 19.00
CA SER A 6 -26.00 -1.22 20.43
C SER A 6 -25.39 0.11 20.92
N ARG A 7 -25.94 0.65 22.00
CA ARG A 7 -25.40 1.81 22.71
C ARG A 7 -25.19 1.46 24.17
N GLY A 8 -23.97 1.15 24.55
CA GLY A 8 -23.65 0.56 25.85
C GLY A 8 -24.24 -0.84 25.97
N SER A 9 -25.11 -1.08 26.97
CA SER A 9 -25.80 -2.35 27.18
C SER A 9 -27.17 -2.44 26.51
N GLU A 10 -27.67 -1.36 25.91
CA GLU A 10 -28.99 -1.31 25.28
C GLU A 10 -28.89 -1.57 23.77
N VAL A 11 -29.75 -2.45 23.28
CA VAL A 11 -29.94 -2.70 21.85
C VAL A 11 -31.16 -1.93 21.39
N LYS A 12 -31.01 -1.07 20.40
CA LYS A 12 -32.08 -0.24 19.82
C LYS A 12 -32.26 -0.54 18.36
N THR A 13 -33.50 -0.48 17.90
CA THR A 13 -33.83 -0.60 16.48
C THR A 13 -34.38 0.72 16.02
N THR A 14 -33.89 1.21 14.89
CA THR A 14 -34.39 2.42 14.24
C THR A 14 -34.61 2.20 12.76
N GLU A 15 -35.55 2.89 12.18
CA GLU A 15 -35.74 2.90 10.73
C GLU A 15 -35.06 4.11 10.13
N ILE A 16 -34.18 3.87 9.16
CA ILE A 16 -33.42 4.91 8.45
C ILE A 16 -33.78 4.85 6.97
N MET A 17 -34.04 6.02 6.38
CA MET A 17 -34.20 6.13 4.93
C MET A 17 -32.81 6.17 4.29
N THR A 18 -32.60 5.34 3.27
CA THR A 18 -31.40 5.40 2.44
C THR A 18 -31.55 6.49 1.38
N ASP A 19 -30.42 7.03 0.90
CA ASP A 19 -30.42 7.91 -0.26
C ASP A 19 -30.78 7.15 -1.55
N SER A 20 -30.87 7.85 -2.68
CA SER A 20 -31.15 7.26 -4.00
C SER A 20 -30.13 6.21 -4.46
N LEU A 21 -28.96 6.16 -3.83
CA LEU A 21 -27.88 5.21 -4.09
C LEU A 21 -27.82 4.07 -3.05
N GLY A 22 -28.78 4.01 -2.13
CA GLY A 22 -28.85 2.99 -1.07
C GLY A 22 -27.89 3.22 0.09
N ARG A 23 -27.35 4.43 0.28
CA ARG A 23 -26.39 4.73 1.35
C ARG A 23 -27.14 5.16 2.60
N LEU A 24 -26.64 4.73 3.76
CA LEU A 24 -27.26 5.02 5.07
C LEU A 24 -26.89 6.39 5.64
N GLY A 25 -25.98 7.15 5.03
CA GLY A 25 -25.55 8.45 5.54
C GLY A 25 -24.96 8.43 6.96
N ILE A 26 -24.29 7.34 7.33
CA ILE A 26 -23.64 7.19 8.64
C ILE A 26 -22.29 7.87 8.58
N ALA A 27 -22.05 8.85 9.45
CA ALA A 27 -20.74 9.42 9.69
C ALA A 27 -20.05 8.64 10.82
N ILE A 28 -18.83 8.17 10.55
CA ILE A 28 -18.00 7.59 11.60
C ILE A 28 -17.39 8.75 12.39
N ALA A 29 -17.60 8.78 13.71
CA ALA A 29 -16.97 9.76 14.57
C ALA A 29 -15.44 9.60 14.49
N PRO A 30 -14.67 10.71 14.47
CA PRO A 30 -13.23 10.64 14.54
C PRO A 30 -12.75 9.81 15.74
N LEU A 31 -11.69 9.05 15.56
CA LEU A 31 -11.12 8.25 16.66
C LEU A 31 -10.74 9.12 17.88
N SER A 32 -10.39 10.39 17.64
CA SER A 32 -10.13 11.39 18.68
C SER A 32 -11.27 11.60 19.66
N ASP A 33 -12.52 11.37 19.23
CA ASP A 33 -13.70 11.57 20.09
C ASP A 33 -13.94 10.37 21.03
N SER A 34 -13.39 9.21 20.68
CA SER A 34 -13.60 7.96 21.41
C SER A 34 -12.36 7.51 22.19
N TYR A 35 -11.18 7.99 21.84
CA TYR A 35 -9.90 7.60 22.43
C TYR A 35 -9.06 8.83 22.79
N ALA A 36 -8.38 8.78 23.95
CA ALA A 36 -7.36 9.77 24.29
C ALA A 36 -6.16 9.59 23.36
N ILE A 37 -5.90 10.60 22.54
CA ILE A 37 -4.69 10.61 21.69
C ILE A 37 -3.52 10.99 22.59
N VAL A 38 -2.54 10.09 22.73
CA VAL A 38 -1.29 10.32 23.41
C VAL A 38 -0.24 10.67 22.38
N THR A 39 0.32 11.87 22.46
CA THR A 39 1.45 12.27 21.63
C THR A 39 2.74 11.94 22.34
N GLU A 40 3.53 11.04 21.77
CA GLU A 40 4.85 10.68 22.28
C GLU A 40 5.91 11.56 21.62
N HIS A 41 6.75 12.19 22.41
CA HIS A 41 7.87 13.02 21.95
C HIS A 41 9.17 12.27 22.16
N TYR A 42 9.96 12.16 21.10
CA TYR A 42 11.27 11.51 21.13
C TYR A 42 12.38 12.55 20.93
N GLY A 43 13.47 12.38 21.66
CA GLY A 43 14.69 13.15 21.41
C GLY A 43 15.32 12.76 20.07
N PHE A 44 16.25 13.61 19.56
CA PHE A 44 16.90 13.39 18.26
C PHE A 44 17.49 11.97 18.14
N TRP A 45 18.24 11.50 19.12
CA TRP A 45 18.87 10.17 19.09
C TRP A 45 17.88 9.02 19.28
N GLU A 46 16.82 9.24 20.04
CA GLU A 46 15.77 8.24 20.29
C GLU A 46 14.88 8.04 19.04
N SER A 47 14.81 9.05 18.17
CA SER A 47 14.03 8.98 16.93
C SER A 47 14.54 7.92 15.96
N PHE A 48 15.86 7.62 15.94
CA PHE A 48 16.43 6.64 15.02
C PHE A 48 15.93 5.23 15.28
N PRO A 49 16.07 4.64 16.48
CA PRO A 49 15.57 3.30 16.75
C PRO A 49 14.04 3.23 16.62
N LYS A 50 13.31 4.28 17.03
CA LYS A 50 11.85 4.32 16.86
C LYS A 50 11.43 4.42 15.41
N GLY A 51 12.14 5.16 14.59
CA GLY A 51 11.92 5.23 13.15
C GLY A 51 12.14 3.88 12.47
N ILE A 52 13.19 3.15 12.86
CA ILE A 52 13.46 1.80 12.34
C ILE A 52 12.34 0.84 12.75
N GLU A 53 11.92 0.84 14.02
CA GLU A 53 10.82 0.02 14.53
C GLU A 53 9.54 0.28 13.74
N LEU A 54 9.16 1.54 13.58
CA LEU A 54 7.99 1.96 12.82
C LEU A 54 8.08 1.53 11.35
N GLY A 55 9.24 1.69 10.71
CA GLY A 55 9.49 1.29 9.34
C GLY A 55 9.33 -0.23 9.14
N VAL A 56 9.88 -1.03 10.07
CA VAL A 56 9.75 -2.49 10.05
C VAL A 56 8.28 -2.92 10.23
N ASP A 57 7.54 -2.28 11.14
CA ASP A 57 6.14 -2.63 11.38
C ASP A 57 5.25 -2.22 10.20
N LYS A 58 5.51 -1.07 9.57
CA LYS A 58 4.85 -0.67 8.33
C LYS A 58 5.14 -1.67 7.20
N LEU A 59 6.39 -2.12 7.07
CA LEU A 59 6.78 -3.11 6.07
C LEU A 59 6.08 -4.45 6.31
N LYS A 60 6.06 -4.96 7.56
CA LYS A 60 5.32 -6.19 7.91
C LYS A 60 3.85 -6.10 7.55
N SER A 61 3.22 -4.98 7.89
CA SER A 61 1.82 -4.72 7.56
C SER A 61 1.59 -4.70 6.04
N TYR A 62 2.48 -4.05 5.30
CA TYR A 62 2.44 -4.01 3.84
C TYR A 62 2.57 -5.40 3.23
N VAL A 63 3.59 -6.17 3.63
CA VAL A 63 3.79 -7.57 3.17
C VAL A 63 2.59 -8.45 3.50
N SER A 64 2.05 -8.33 4.71
CA SER A 64 0.85 -9.06 5.12
C SER A 64 -0.37 -8.71 4.26
N SER A 65 -0.45 -7.45 3.81
CA SER A 65 -1.54 -6.96 2.97
C SER A 65 -1.39 -7.38 1.50
N MET A 66 -0.18 -7.73 1.04
CA MET A 66 0.04 -8.16 -0.35
C MET A 66 -0.78 -9.38 -0.75
N LYS A 67 -1.13 -10.26 0.19
CA LYS A 67 -2.02 -11.41 -0.08
C LYS A 67 -3.38 -10.99 -0.65
N TYR A 68 -3.86 -9.80 -0.29
CA TYR A 68 -5.15 -9.30 -0.77
C TYR A 68 -5.10 -8.86 -2.23
N VAL A 69 -3.93 -8.52 -2.76
CA VAL A 69 -3.75 -8.16 -4.19
C VAL A 69 -4.18 -9.29 -5.11
N PHE A 70 -4.04 -10.54 -4.66
CA PHE A 70 -4.47 -11.73 -5.41
C PHE A 70 -5.97 -12.02 -5.29
N THR A 71 -6.72 -11.24 -4.53
CA THR A 71 -8.19 -11.30 -4.52
C THR A 71 -8.77 -10.40 -5.60
N LYS A 72 -10.03 -10.65 -6.00
CA LYS A 72 -10.71 -9.84 -7.01
C LYS A 72 -10.85 -8.37 -6.55
N GLU A 73 -11.21 -8.18 -5.30
CA GLU A 73 -11.36 -6.87 -4.67
C GLU A 73 -10.03 -6.14 -4.55
N GLY A 74 -8.98 -6.86 -4.16
CA GLY A 74 -7.63 -6.33 -4.06
C GLY A 74 -7.05 -5.93 -5.42
N ALA A 75 -7.24 -6.76 -6.45
CA ALA A 75 -6.81 -6.42 -7.81
C ALA A 75 -7.52 -5.15 -8.33
N GLN A 76 -8.82 -5.02 -8.08
CA GLN A 76 -9.58 -3.80 -8.40
C GLN A 76 -9.16 -2.60 -7.54
N SER A 77 -8.50 -2.82 -6.40
CA SER A 77 -8.02 -1.77 -5.51
C SER A 77 -6.60 -1.30 -5.86
N LEU A 78 -5.92 -1.99 -6.77
CA LEU A 78 -4.61 -1.53 -7.26
C LEU A 78 -4.76 -0.16 -7.88
N GLY A 79 -4.02 0.79 -7.35
CA GLY A 79 -3.95 2.15 -7.84
C GLY A 79 -2.62 2.44 -8.50
N GLY A 80 -2.63 3.39 -9.44
CA GLY A 80 -1.46 3.94 -10.09
C GLY A 80 -1.02 5.26 -9.46
N PHE A 81 -0.55 6.17 -10.29
CA PHE A 81 -0.07 7.49 -9.84
C PHE A 81 -1.17 8.35 -9.20
N GLY A 82 -2.41 8.24 -9.69
CA GLY A 82 -3.55 8.96 -9.13
C GLY A 82 -3.85 8.52 -7.69
N ALA A 83 -3.83 7.21 -7.43
CA ALA A 83 -4.01 6.67 -6.09
C ALA A 83 -2.86 7.10 -5.14
N ILE A 84 -1.60 7.08 -5.61
CA ILE A 84 -0.46 7.57 -4.83
C ILE A 84 -0.64 9.05 -4.49
N GLY A 85 -1.03 9.87 -5.47
CA GLY A 85 -1.30 11.29 -5.24
C GLY A 85 -2.41 11.55 -4.23
N SER A 86 -3.45 10.71 -4.21
CA SER A 86 -4.59 10.86 -3.30
C SER A 86 -4.27 10.52 -1.83
N ILE A 87 -3.14 9.87 -1.54
CA ILE A 87 -2.69 9.61 -0.17
C ILE A 87 -2.20 10.88 0.51
N PHE A 88 -1.71 11.86 -0.28
CA PHE A 88 -1.26 13.13 0.27
C PHE A 88 -2.47 14.01 0.64
N PRO A 89 -2.41 14.73 1.79
CA PRO A 89 -3.49 15.59 2.22
C PRO A 89 -3.69 16.77 1.25
N ALA A 90 -4.92 17.25 1.12
CA ALA A 90 -5.27 18.39 0.25
C ALA A 90 -4.63 19.71 0.72
N THR A 91 -4.33 19.83 2.00
CA THR A 91 -3.60 20.96 2.61
C THR A 91 -2.19 20.51 2.95
N TRP A 92 -1.22 21.43 2.81
CA TRP A 92 0.16 21.11 3.10
C TRP A 92 0.35 20.76 4.58
N ASP A 93 0.88 19.58 4.84
CA ASP A 93 1.20 19.05 6.15
C ASP A 93 2.59 18.39 6.11
N TRP A 94 3.52 18.92 6.88
CA TRP A 94 4.90 18.44 6.90
C TRP A 94 5.03 17.04 7.50
N GLU A 95 4.26 16.69 8.51
CA GLU A 95 4.27 15.37 9.13
C GLU A 95 3.76 14.31 8.13
N ALA A 96 2.62 14.57 7.49
CA ALA A 96 2.08 13.71 6.45
C ALA A 96 3.05 13.56 5.28
N PHE A 97 3.67 14.66 4.82
CA PHE A 97 4.64 14.64 3.73
C PHE A 97 5.83 13.72 4.03
N TRP A 98 6.47 13.89 5.19
CA TRP A 98 7.63 13.06 5.55
C TRP A 98 7.25 11.62 5.84
N SER A 99 6.09 11.37 6.48
CA SER A 99 5.56 10.02 6.71
C SER A 99 5.29 9.28 5.40
N MET A 100 4.67 9.94 4.41
CA MET A 100 4.41 9.34 3.10
C MET A 100 5.69 9.12 2.32
N THR A 101 6.63 10.06 2.36
CA THR A 101 7.94 9.91 1.71
C THR A 101 8.72 8.73 2.29
N ALA A 102 8.77 8.60 3.61
CA ALA A 102 9.40 7.47 4.28
C ALA A 102 8.71 6.14 3.92
N PHE A 103 7.39 6.10 3.94
CA PHE A 103 6.62 4.92 3.57
C PHE A 103 6.89 4.48 2.13
N LEU A 104 6.83 5.40 1.16
CA LEU A 104 7.13 5.11 -0.24
C LEU A 104 8.58 4.62 -0.42
N SER A 105 9.54 5.22 0.30
CA SER A 105 10.94 4.79 0.26
C SER A 105 11.13 3.36 0.76
N VAL A 106 10.47 2.99 1.87
CA VAL A 106 10.52 1.63 2.42
C VAL A 106 9.90 0.62 1.45
N ILE A 107 8.74 0.96 0.84
CA ILE A 107 8.10 0.09 -0.15
C ILE A 107 9.00 -0.07 -1.39
N LEU A 108 9.57 1.01 -1.89
CA LEU A 108 10.43 0.97 -3.06
C LEU A 108 11.69 0.12 -2.81
N ALA A 109 12.30 0.27 -1.63
CA ALA A 109 13.43 -0.57 -1.22
C ALA A 109 13.03 -2.06 -1.15
N PHE A 110 11.88 -2.36 -0.55
CA PHE A 110 11.36 -3.73 -0.49
C PHE A 110 11.09 -4.31 -1.88
N MET A 111 10.44 -3.55 -2.76
CA MET A 111 10.15 -4.00 -4.12
C MET A 111 11.43 -4.28 -4.90
N ASN A 112 12.49 -3.49 -4.69
CA ASN A 112 13.78 -3.70 -5.34
C ASN A 112 14.54 -4.94 -4.83
N ILE A 113 14.24 -5.44 -3.63
CA ILE A 113 14.82 -6.68 -3.10
C ILE A 113 14.14 -7.92 -3.71
N LEU A 114 12.91 -7.79 -4.23
CA LEU A 114 12.20 -8.94 -4.80
C LEU A 114 12.97 -9.52 -6.01
N PRO A 115 13.00 -10.86 -6.16
CA PRO A 115 13.74 -11.53 -7.24
C PRO A 115 12.98 -11.42 -8.58
N ILE A 116 12.62 -10.20 -8.96
CA ILE A 116 11.91 -9.91 -10.21
C ILE A 116 12.93 -9.41 -11.22
N PRO A 117 13.13 -10.09 -12.36
CA PRO A 117 13.96 -9.57 -13.43
C PRO A 117 13.45 -8.17 -13.85
N ALA A 118 14.37 -7.27 -14.15
CA ALA A 118 14.16 -5.83 -14.35
C ALA A 118 14.21 -4.96 -13.08
N LEU A 119 14.21 -5.55 -11.90
CA LEU A 119 14.52 -4.87 -10.64
C LEU A 119 15.91 -5.30 -10.14
N ASP A 120 16.48 -4.56 -9.19
CA ASP A 120 17.81 -4.82 -8.65
C ASP A 120 17.91 -6.23 -8.03
N GLY A 121 16.86 -6.70 -7.37
CA GLY A 121 16.80 -8.05 -6.80
C GLY A 121 16.92 -9.17 -7.85
N GLY A 122 16.47 -8.92 -9.08
CA GLY A 122 16.69 -9.84 -10.20
C GLY A 122 18.17 -9.97 -10.56
N HIS A 123 18.92 -8.89 -10.57
CA HIS A 123 20.36 -8.92 -10.77
C HIS A 123 21.09 -9.65 -9.64
N VAL A 124 20.69 -9.39 -8.40
CA VAL A 124 21.23 -10.12 -7.24
C VAL A 124 20.97 -11.61 -7.34
N LEU A 125 19.79 -12.01 -7.83
CA LEU A 125 19.47 -13.43 -8.06
C LEU A 125 20.42 -14.07 -9.08
N PHE A 126 20.75 -13.40 -10.18
CA PHE A 126 21.68 -13.90 -11.17
C PHE A 126 23.11 -13.99 -10.61
N LEU A 127 23.54 -13.00 -9.82
CA LEU A 127 24.82 -13.05 -9.12
C LEU A 127 24.90 -14.19 -8.11
N LEU A 128 23.84 -14.42 -7.34
CA LEU A 128 23.77 -15.56 -6.41
C LEU A 128 23.86 -16.89 -7.15
N TYR A 129 23.19 -17.02 -8.29
CA TYR A 129 23.31 -18.21 -9.13
C TYR A 129 24.77 -18.42 -9.56
N GLU A 130 25.47 -17.37 -10.03
CA GLU A 130 26.86 -17.45 -10.44
C GLU A 130 27.78 -17.87 -9.29
N VAL A 131 27.59 -17.30 -8.09
CA VAL A 131 28.37 -17.65 -6.89
C VAL A 131 28.15 -19.10 -6.48
N ILE A 132 26.89 -19.58 -6.48
CA ILE A 132 26.56 -20.93 -6.02
C ILE A 132 27.01 -22.00 -7.02
N THR A 133 26.82 -21.73 -8.32
CA THR A 133 27.12 -22.73 -9.38
C THR A 133 28.52 -22.59 -9.96
N SER A 134 29.25 -21.51 -9.63
CA SER A 134 30.52 -21.13 -10.25
C SER A 134 30.43 -21.04 -11.79
N ARG A 135 29.21 -20.79 -12.31
CA ARG A 135 28.92 -20.68 -13.74
C ARG A 135 28.13 -19.42 -14.02
N LYS A 136 28.60 -18.61 -14.96
CA LYS A 136 27.88 -17.44 -15.41
C LYS A 136 26.57 -17.85 -16.12
N PRO A 137 25.42 -17.23 -15.80
CA PRO A 137 24.18 -17.45 -16.55
C PRO A 137 24.38 -17.08 -18.03
N ASN A 138 23.61 -17.70 -18.91
CA ASN A 138 23.66 -17.37 -20.34
C ASN A 138 23.14 -15.93 -20.55
N ASP A 139 23.92 -15.12 -21.28
CA ASP A 139 23.61 -13.69 -21.52
C ASP A 139 22.23 -13.53 -22.20
N LYS A 140 21.88 -14.40 -23.16
CA LYS A 140 20.55 -14.37 -23.80
C LYS A 140 19.42 -14.69 -22.83
N PHE A 141 19.66 -15.61 -21.89
CA PHE A 141 18.66 -15.93 -20.87
C PHE A 141 18.41 -14.74 -19.95
N MET A 142 19.48 -14.05 -19.50
CA MET A 142 19.36 -12.85 -18.67
C MET A 142 18.62 -11.74 -19.41
N GLU A 143 18.94 -11.51 -20.69
CA GLU A 143 18.27 -10.52 -21.55
C GLU A 143 16.78 -10.81 -21.69
N TYR A 144 16.37 -12.05 -22.01
CA TYR A 144 14.97 -12.42 -22.13
C TYR A 144 14.24 -12.35 -20.79
N ALA A 145 14.86 -12.75 -19.70
CA ALA A 145 14.27 -12.64 -18.36
C ALA A 145 14.03 -11.18 -18.00
N GLN A 146 15.02 -10.31 -18.25
CA GLN A 146 14.91 -8.87 -17.99
C GLN A 146 13.83 -8.22 -18.86
N MET A 147 13.76 -8.56 -20.15
CA MET A 147 12.73 -8.07 -21.06
C MET A 147 11.34 -8.53 -20.62
N GLY A 148 11.18 -9.79 -20.22
CA GLY A 148 9.94 -10.33 -19.67
C GLY A 148 9.51 -9.63 -18.38
N GLY A 149 10.43 -9.39 -17.47
CA GLY A 149 10.18 -8.63 -16.24
C GLY A 149 9.76 -7.19 -16.52
N MET A 150 10.41 -6.53 -17.48
CA MET A 150 10.05 -5.17 -17.89
C MET A 150 8.65 -5.11 -18.51
N LEU A 151 8.32 -6.06 -19.40
CA LEU A 151 6.98 -6.15 -19.99
C LEU A 151 5.90 -6.39 -18.93
N PHE A 152 6.19 -7.24 -17.94
CA PHE A 152 5.28 -7.48 -16.82
C PHE A 152 5.04 -6.20 -16.01
N LEU A 153 6.10 -5.45 -15.68
CA LEU A 153 5.97 -4.18 -14.95
C LEU A 153 5.21 -3.13 -15.75
N PHE A 154 5.43 -3.03 -17.06
CA PHE A 154 4.66 -2.13 -17.92
C PHE A 154 3.17 -2.52 -17.97
N ALA A 155 2.86 -3.81 -18.10
CA ALA A 155 1.47 -4.27 -18.09
C ALA A 155 0.79 -3.94 -16.76
N LEU A 156 1.47 -4.13 -15.63
CA LEU A 156 0.97 -3.77 -14.31
C LEU A 156 0.78 -2.26 -14.16
N LEU A 157 1.70 -1.45 -14.68
CA LEU A 157 1.60 0.01 -14.67
C LEU A 157 0.39 0.49 -15.48
N ILE A 158 0.19 -0.06 -16.68
CA ILE A 158 -0.96 0.26 -17.54
C ILE A 158 -2.26 -0.14 -16.85
N TYR A 159 -2.30 -1.32 -16.24
CA TYR A 159 -3.46 -1.80 -15.50
C TYR A 159 -3.81 -0.87 -14.31
N ALA A 160 -2.83 -0.54 -13.47
CA ALA A 160 -3.04 0.30 -12.29
C ALA A 160 -3.50 1.72 -12.66
N ASN A 161 -2.86 2.36 -13.64
CA ASN A 161 -3.28 3.69 -14.11
C ASN A 161 -4.62 3.65 -14.85
N GLY A 162 -4.89 2.60 -15.62
CA GLY A 162 -6.19 2.37 -16.25
C GLY A 162 -7.31 2.26 -15.22
N ASN A 163 -7.05 1.56 -14.11
CA ASN A 163 -7.98 1.44 -13.01
C ASN A 163 -8.23 2.79 -12.29
N ASP A 164 -7.20 3.63 -12.13
CA ASP A 164 -7.35 4.99 -11.59
C ASP A 164 -8.24 5.85 -12.50
N ILE A 165 -7.99 5.82 -13.81
CA ILE A 165 -8.80 6.55 -14.80
C ILE A 165 -10.26 6.07 -14.73
N PHE A 166 -10.46 4.75 -14.72
CA PHE A 166 -11.81 4.20 -14.63
C PHE A 166 -12.54 4.67 -13.37
N ARG A 167 -11.86 4.67 -12.21
CA ARG A 167 -12.43 5.16 -10.96
C ARG A 167 -12.75 6.65 -10.99
N PHE A 168 -11.88 7.44 -11.61
CA PHE A 168 -12.07 8.89 -11.67
C PHE A 168 -13.26 9.29 -12.53
N PHE A 169 -13.50 8.61 -13.65
CA PHE A 169 -14.55 8.96 -14.60
C PHE A 169 -15.88 8.22 -14.40
N PHE A 170 -15.89 7.03 -13.77
CA PHE A 170 -17.06 6.15 -13.71
C PHE A 170 -17.52 5.78 -12.28
N LYS A 171 -16.87 6.27 -11.26
CA LYS A 171 -17.27 6.12 -9.86
C LYS A 171 -17.30 7.46 -9.14
#